data_0fe422e4d4eb611de82e12f391016843
#
_entry.id   0fe422e4d4eb611de82e12f391016843
#
_cell.length_a   1.000
_cell.length_b   1.000
_cell.length_c   1.000
_cell.angle_alpha   90.00
_cell.angle_beta   90.00
_cell.angle_gamma   90.00
#
_symmetry.space_group_name_H-M   'P 1'
#
loop_
_entity.id
_entity.type
_entity.pdbx_description
1 polymer ?
#
loop_
_entity_poly.entity_id
_entity_poly.type
_entity_poly.pdbx_seq_one_letter_code
_entity_poly.pdbx_strand_id
1 'polypeptide(L)'
;MKTSAMITMAAMLAGSAWAAGKSDTQRLAVCIEDGKHAGVADAEAKASSLFLSAGVKLDWHSDLRDCKGRPDAMVVSFRAITPKAFHPGALAYAFPYEGVHIEVFYDRVAQADSALLPSLMANVIVHEITHILQGIDRHSASGVMKAVWDSSDYTLMKRGLLRFTAMDVEMIRDGFAARTAGGAKGSVVAAVAP
;
A
#
# COMPACT_ATOMS: atom_id res chain seq x y z
N MET A 1 66.35 -34.81 31.56
CA MET A 1 64.92 -35.09 31.55
C MET A 1 64.23 -33.82 31.12
N LYS A 2 63.71 -33.76 29.88
CA LYS A 2 63.02 -32.59 29.31
C LYS A 2 61.51 -32.93 29.21
N THR A 3 60.68 -32.29 30.01
CA THR A 3 59.22 -32.42 29.97
C THR A 3 58.63 -31.40 28.98
N SER A 4 58.09 -31.89 27.86
CA SER A 4 57.33 -31.05 26.90
C SER A 4 55.89 -30.92 27.38
N ALA A 5 55.42 -29.71 27.58
CA ALA A 5 54.05 -29.38 27.83
C ALA A 5 53.33 -29.18 26.49
N MET A 6 52.30 -30.03 26.24
CA MET A 6 51.36 -29.84 25.11
C MET A 6 50.27 -28.85 25.55
N ILE A 7 50.19 -27.72 24.82
CA ILE A 7 49.08 -26.77 24.95
C ILE A 7 48.00 -27.16 23.93
N THR A 8 46.87 -27.61 24.42
CA THR A 8 45.71 -27.92 23.62
C THR A 8 44.88 -26.63 23.42
N MET A 9 44.86 -26.12 22.22
CA MET A 9 44.08 -24.92 21.84
C MET A 9 42.66 -25.36 21.43
N ALA A 10 41.69 -25.11 22.29
CA ALA A 10 40.27 -25.36 21.99
C ALA A 10 39.72 -24.18 21.15
N ALA A 11 39.42 -24.41 19.89
CA ALA A 11 38.74 -23.44 19.03
C ALA A 11 37.24 -23.45 19.33
N MET A 12 36.74 -22.39 19.95
CA MET A 12 35.31 -22.15 20.10
C MET A 12 34.76 -21.60 18.77
N LEU A 13 34.05 -22.44 18.04
CA LEU A 13 33.20 -22.02 16.92
C LEU A 13 31.94 -21.33 17.46
N ALA A 14 31.95 -20.02 17.53
CA ALA A 14 30.74 -19.23 17.76
C ALA A 14 29.86 -19.29 16.51
N GLY A 15 28.94 -20.22 16.48
CA GLY A 15 27.89 -20.27 15.44
C GLY A 15 26.95 -19.09 15.60
N SER A 16 27.05 -18.12 14.72
CA SER A 16 26.07 -17.04 14.58
C SER A 16 24.77 -17.67 14.04
N ALA A 17 23.85 -18.00 14.95
CA ALA A 17 22.49 -18.34 14.57
C ALA A 17 21.85 -17.07 14.00
N TRP A 18 21.76 -16.97 12.67
CA TRP A 18 20.86 -16.05 12.03
C TRP A 18 19.44 -16.47 12.40
N ALA A 19 18.86 -15.78 13.39
CA ALA A 19 17.43 -15.83 13.63
C ALA A 19 16.79 -15.26 12.38
N ALA A 20 16.23 -16.12 11.52
CA ALA A 20 15.27 -15.73 10.51
C ALA A 20 14.08 -15.11 11.26
N GLY A 21 14.10 -13.79 11.43
CA GLY A 21 13.01 -13.04 12.02
C GLY A 21 11.75 -13.38 11.20
N LYS A 22 10.73 -13.94 11.85
CA LYS A 22 9.38 -13.99 11.30
C LYS A 22 9.06 -12.57 10.86
N SER A 23 8.95 -12.36 9.56
CA SER A 23 8.39 -11.10 9.02
C SER A 23 6.95 -11.06 9.50
N ASP A 24 6.70 -10.37 10.62
CA ASP A 24 5.35 -10.13 11.10
C ASP A 24 4.62 -9.37 10.01
N THR A 25 3.61 -10.02 9.42
CA THR A 25 2.76 -9.38 8.40
C THR A 25 2.04 -8.22 9.07
N GLN A 26 2.36 -7.01 8.64
CA GLN A 26 1.74 -5.79 9.15
C GLN A 26 0.26 -5.75 8.78
N ARG A 27 -0.58 -5.17 9.63
CA ARG A 27 -2.03 -5.10 9.42
C ARG A 27 -2.45 -3.65 9.30
N LEU A 28 -3.25 -3.35 8.30
CA LEU A 28 -3.82 -2.04 8.04
C LEU A 28 -5.34 -2.15 7.99
N ALA A 29 -6.03 -1.46 8.88
CA ALA A 29 -7.48 -1.34 8.82
C ALA A 29 -7.87 -0.33 7.74
N VAL A 30 -8.80 -0.73 6.87
CA VAL A 30 -9.33 0.12 5.79
C VAL A 30 -10.85 0.07 5.84
N CYS A 31 -11.48 1.21 6.12
CA CYS A 31 -12.92 1.36 6.08
C CYS A 31 -13.38 1.86 4.71
N ILE A 32 -14.40 1.24 4.17
CA ILE A 32 -15.03 1.64 2.92
C ILE A 32 -16.30 2.45 3.21
N GLU A 33 -16.35 3.66 2.67
CA GLU A 33 -17.53 4.51 2.62
C GLU A 33 -18.13 4.49 1.21
N ASP A 34 -19.47 4.37 1.13
CA ASP A 34 -20.19 4.30 -0.14
C ASP A 34 -19.74 3.17 -1.10
N GLY A 35 -19.27 2.05 -0.53
CA GLY A 35 -18.71 0.92 -1.28
C GLY A 35 -19.71 0.07 -2.07
N LYS A 36 -20.97 0.50 -2.24
CA LYS A 36 -22.01 -0.25 -2.97
C LYS A 36 -21.94 -0.12 -4.50
N HIS A 37 -20.76 0.23 -5.01
CA HIS A 37 -20.54 0.33 -6.45
C HIS A 37 -20.08 -1.00 -7.05
N ALA A 38 -20.35 -1.18 -8.36
CA ALA A 38 -19.93 -2.38 -9.08
C ALA A 38 -18.40 -2.52 -9.06
N GLY A 39 -17.91 -3.72 -8.77
CA GLY A 39 -16.50 -4.05 -8.78
C GLY A 39 -15.72 -3.73 -7.50
N VAL A 40 -16.34 -3.11 -6.47
CA VAL A 40 -15.64 -2.75 -5.23
C VAL A 40 -15.16 -3.98 -4.48
N ALA A 41 -15.99 -5.00 -4.27
CA ALA A 41 -15.57 -6.22 -3.57
C ALA A 41 -14.43 -6.95 -4.27
N ASP A 42 -14.45 -7.00 -5.62
CA ASP A 42 -13.35 -7.58 -6.39
C ASP A 42 -12.08 -6.71 -6.31
N ALA A 43 -12.24 -5.38 -6.25
CA ALA A 43 -11.13 -4.46 -6.07
C ALA A 43 -10.47 -4.62 -4.69
N GLU A 44 -11.24 -4.78 -3.62
CA GLU A 44 -10.73 -5.07 -2.27
C GLU A 44 -9.90 -6.36 -2.24
N ALA A 45 -10.39 -7.44 -2.86
CA ALA A 45 -9.66 -8.71 -2.95
C ALA A 45 -8.33 -8.56 -3.71
N LYS A 46 -8.33 -7.82 -4.83
CA LYS A 46 -7.12 -7.57 -5.63
C LYS A 46 -6.14 -6.64 -4.90
N ALA A 47 -6.61 -5.59 -4.25
CA ALA A 47 -5.81 -4.69 -3.42
C ALA A 47 -5.15 -5.44 -2.27
N SER A 48 -5.89 -6.33 -1.61
CA SER A 48 -5.37 -7.21 -0.55
C SER A 48 -4.22 -8.10 -1.07
N SER A 49 -4.38 -8.68 -2.27
CA SER A 49 -3.33 -9.50 -2.89
C SER A 49 -2.07 -8.69 -3.20
N LEU A 50 -2.22 -7.45 -3.69
CA LEU A 50 -1.09 -6.56 -3.98
C LEU A 50 -0.33 -6.19 -2.70
N PHE A 51 -1.01 -5.73 -1.65
CA PHE A 51 -0.38 -5.37 -0.39
C PHE A 51 0.21 -6.57 0.36
N LEU A 52 -0.39 -7.74 0.25
CA LEU A 52 0.17 -8.95 0.83
C LEU A 52 1.55 -9.28 0.24
N SER A 53 1.77 -8.99 -1.06
CA SER A 53 3.08 -9.13 -1.70
C SER A 53 4.15 -8.17 -1.12
N ALA A 54 3.73 -7.05 -0.52
CA ALA A 54 4.58 -6.11 0.20
C ALA A 54 4.70 -6.42 1.71
N GLY A 55 4.05 -7.48 2.20
CA GLY A 55 4.05 -7.87 3.60
C GLY A 55 3.01 -7.14 4.46
N VAL A 56 2.00 -6.52 3.84
CA VAL A 56 0.91 -5.82 4.51
C VAL A 56 -0.41 -6.56 4.25
N LYS A 57 -1.16 -6.85 5.30
CA LYS A 57 -2.51 -7.39 5.24
C LYS A 57 -3.52 -6.26 5.40
N LEU A 58 -4.42 -6.09 4.44
CA LEU A 58 -5.54 -5.17 4.57
C LEU A 58 -6.71 -5.87 5.29
N ASP A 59 -7.25 -5.22 6.29
CA ASP A 59 -8.45 -5.62 7.01
C ASP A 59 -9.58 -4.63 6.64
N TRP A 60 -10.49 -5.08 5.78
CA TRP A 60 -11.59 -4.26 5.26
C TRP A 60 -12.78 -4.22 6.20
N HIS A 61 -13.36 -3.03 6.38
CA HIS A 61 -14.52 -2.77 7.21
C HIS A 61 -15.54 -1.94 6.43
N SER A 62 -16.80 -2.34 6.48
CA SER A 62 -17.93 -1.60 5.89
C SER A 62 -18.56 -0.61 6.86
N ASP A 63 -18.20 -0.65 8.13
CA ASP A 63 -18.68 0.27 9.16
C ASP A 63 -17.58 1.27 9.51
N LEU A 64 -17.83 2.55 9.23
CA LEU A 64 -16.87 3.62 9.52
C LEU A 64 -16.55 3.76 11.02
N ARG A 65 -17.42 3.24 11.91
CA ARG A 65 -17.15 3.22 13.34
C ARG A 65 -15.93 2.40 13.70
N ASP A 66 -15.59 1.40 12.90
CA ASP A 66 -14.42 0.54 13.11
C ASP A 66 -13.09 1.27 12.85
N CYS A 67 -13.13 2.36 12.08
CA CYS A 67 -11.96 3.22 11.81
C CYS A 67 -11.95 4.51 12.64
N LYS A 68 -13.08 4.87 13.26
CA LYS A 68 -13.20 6.14 13.99
C LYS A 68 -12.24 6.21 15.19
N GLY A 69 -11.41 7.26 15.21
CA GLY A 69 -10.45 7.49 16.28
C GLY A 69 -9.22 6.55 16.25
N ARG A 70 -9.06 5.77 15.19
CA ARG A 70 -7.88 4.94 14.96
C ARG A 70 -6.88 5.67 14.05
N PRO A 71 -5.73 6.11 14.56
CA PRO A 71 -4.74 6.84 13.76
C PRO A 71 -4.04 5.94 12.73
N ASP A 72 -4.14 4.63 12.89
CA ASP A 72 -3.58 3.61 12.00
C ASP A 72 -4.54 3.17 10.88
N ALA A 73 -5.83 3.53 10.98
CA ALA A 73 -6.83 3.18 9.99
C ALA A 73 -6.87 4.18 8.82
N MET A 74 -7.31 3.70 7.66
CA MET A 74 -7.59 4.52 6.49
C MET A 74 -9.05 4.43 6.09
N VAL A 75 -9.57 5.48 5.48
CA VAL A 75 -10.93 5.53 4.94
C VAL A 75 -10.84 5.75 3.44
N VAL A 76 -11.49 4.88 2.69
CA VAL A 76 -11.64 4.99 1.24
C VAL A 76 -13.11 5.25 0.94
N SER A 77 -13.41 6.42 0.40
CA SER A 77 -14.75 6.81 -0.04
C SER A 77 -14.84 6.80 -1.58
N PHE A 78 -16.03 6.50 -2.09
CA PHE A 78 -16.31 6.49 -3.52
C PHE A 78 -17.24 7.64 -3.88
N ARG A 79 -16.76 8.53 -4.75
CA ARG A 79 -17.54 9.65 -5.21
C ARG A 79 -18.17 9.38 -6.57
N ALA A 80 -19.50 9.41 -6.62
CA ALA A 80 -20.27 9.18 -7.85
C ALA A 80 -20.15 10.32 -8.88
N ILE A 81 -19.78 11.53 -8.44
CA ILE A 81 -19.59 12.71 -9.30
C ILE A 81 -18.32 13.43 -8.85
N THR A 82 -17.31 13.47 -9.69
CA THR A 82 -16.06 14.16 -9.41
C THR A 82 -16.24 15.69 -9.44
N PRO A 83 -15.83 16.42 -8.38
CA PRO A 83 -15.85 17.88 -8.41
C PRO A 83 -14.94 18.46 -9.51
N LYS A 84 -15.40 19.53 -10.15
CA LYS A 84 -14.66 20.17 -11.27
C LYS A 84 -13.30 20.75 -10.88
N ALA A 85 -13.05 20.94 -9.60
CA ALA A 85 -11.78 21.45 -9.07
C ALA A 85 -10.62 20.47 -9.21
N PHE A 86 -10.90 19.16 -9.34
CA PHE A 86 -9.87 18.15 -9.52
C PHE A 86 -9.38 18.04 -10.96
N HIS A 87 -8.09 17.75 -11.11
CA HIS A 87 -7.48 17.57 -12.43
C HIS A 87 -8.30 16.58 -13.31
N PRO A 88 -8.52 16.85 -14.59
CA PRO A 88 -9.39 16.02 -15.44
C PRO A 88 -9.03 14.54 -15.51
N GLY A 89 -7.75 14.20 -15.40
CA GLY A 89 -7.28 12.82 -15.45
C GLY A 89 -7.20 12.11 -14.09
N ALA A 90 -7.32 12.83 -12.98
CA ALA A 90 -7.21 12.23 -11.64
C ALA A 90 -8.32 11.17 -11.42
N LEU A 91 -7.93 9.98 -10.96
CA LEU A 91 -8.84 8.87 -10.66
C LEU A 91 -9.17 8.79 -9.17
N ALA A 92 -8.32 9.38 -8.32
CA ALA A 92 -8.51 9.48 -6.89
C ALA A 92 -7.74 10.67 -6.32
N TYR A 93 -7.89 10.88 -5.02
CA TYR A 93 -7.19 11.90 -4.28
C TYR A 93 -7.01 11.47 -2.82
N ALA A 94 -5.77 11.47 -2.34
CA ALA A 94 -5.48 11.31 -0.91
C ALA A 94 -5.46 12.69 -0.23
N PHE A 95 -6.18 12.83 0.88
CA PHE A 95 -6.26 14.11 1.61
C PHE A 95 -4.96 14.36 2.41
N PRO A 96 -4.13 15.33 2.01
CA PRO A 96 -2.78 15.46 2.55
C PRO A 96 -2.75 15.89 4.02
N TYR A 97 -3.76 16.64 4.48
CA TYR A 97 -3.82 17.13 5.85
C TYR A 97 -4.38 16.11 6.84
N GLU A 98 -5.18 15.16 6.37
CA GLU A 98 -5.79 14.14 7.21
C GLU A 98 -4.91 12.89 7.30
N GLY A 99 -4.16 12.57 6.23
CA GLY A 99 -3.22 11.44 6.18
C GLY A 99 -3.86 10.06 6.31
N VAL A 100 -5.19 10.00 6.21
CA VAL A 100 -5.97 8.76 6.39
C VAL A 100 -7.13 8.64 5.41
N HIS A 101 -7.51 9.71 4.71
CA HIS A 101 -8.68 9.74 3.82
C HIS A 101 -8.26 9.68 2.36
N ILE A 102 -8.94 8.82 1.61
CA ILE A 102 -8.79 8.64 0.16
C ILE A 102 -10.16 8.78 -0.47
N GLU A 103 -10.27 9.56 -1.52
CA GLU A 103 -11.47 9.72 -2.31
C GLU A 103 -11.25 9.16 -3.72
N VAL A 104 -11.96 8.09 -4.08
CA VAL A 104 -11.93 7.48 -5.41
C VAL A 104 -13.05 8.08 -6.27
N PHE A 105 -12.70 8.58 -7.44
CA PHE A 105 -13.65 9.16 -8.38
C PHE A 105 -14.30 8.07 -9.23
N TYR A 106 -15.38 7.49 -8.70
CA TYR A 106 -16.02 6.32 -9.29
C TYR A 106 -16.53 6.60 -10.71
N ASP A 107 -17.09 7.78 -10.97
CA ASP A 107 -17.56 8.20 -12.31
C ASP A 107 -16.46 8.18 -13.37
N ARG A 108 -15.20 8.39 -12.98
CA ARG A 108 -14.02 8.30 -13.86
C ARG A 108 -13.50 6.89 -14.00
N VAL A 109 -13.34 6.18 -12.89
CA VAL A 109 -12.88 4.78 -12.90
C VAL A 109 -13.87 3.89 -13.65
N ALA A 110 -15.18 4.14 -13.52
CA ALA A 110 -16.24 3.39 -14.18
C ALA A 110 -16.29 3.59 -15.72
N GLN A 111 -15.51 4.51 -16.27
CA GLN A 111 -15.34 4.63 -17.74
C GLN A 111 -14.48 3.52 -18.32
N ALA A 112 -13.73 2.80 -17.49
CA ALA A 112 -13.00 1.62 -17.93
C ALA A 112 -13.96 0.49 -18.35
N ASP A 113 -13.50 -0.38 -19.26
CA ASP A 113 -14.28 -1.57 -19.61
C ASP A 113 -14.51 -2.47 -18.38
N SER A 114 -15.60 -3.24 -18.38
CA SER A 114 -16.02 -4.07 -17.24
C SER A 114 -14.95 -5.09 -16.80
N ALA A 115 -14.11 -5.55 -17.71
CA ALA A 115 -13.03 -6.49 -17.41
C ALA A 115 -11.83 -5.80 -16.74
N LEU A 116 -11.64 -4.51 -16.96
CA LEU A 116 -10.58 -3.72 -16.34
C LEU A 116 -11.02 -3.08 -15.02
N LEU A 117 -12.29 -2.71 -14.90
CA LEU A 117 -12.83 -1.90 -13.80
C LEU A 117 -12.37 -2.34 -12.39
N PRO A 118 -12.53 -3.60 -11.95
CA PRO A 118 -12.09 -4.00 -10.62
C PRO A 118 -10.57 -3.90 -10.43
N SER A 119 -9.82 -4.19 -11.49
CA SER A 119 -8.35 -4.14 -11.43
C SER A 119 -7.83 -2.71 -11.42
N LEU A 120 -8.41 -1.81 -12.22
CA LEU A 120 -8.09 -0.39 -12.20
C LEU A 120 -8.39 0.21 -10.83
N MET A 121 -9.59 -0.03 -10.30
CA MET A 121 -10.01 0.44 -8.98
C MET A 121 -9.06 -0.06 -7.88
N ALA A 122 -8.69 -1.34 -7.90
CA ALA A 122 -7.72 -1.89 -6.96
C ALA A 122 -6.38 -1.18 -7.02
N ASN A 123 -5.85 -0.96 -8.24
CA ASN A 123 -4.57 -0.28 -8.40
C ASN A 123 -4.64 1.19 -7.98
N VAL A 124 -5.75 1.89 -8.23
CA VAL A 124 -5.99 3.26 -7.72
C VAL A 124 -5.97 3.29 -6.20
N ILE A 125 -6.73 2.44 -5.53
CA ILE A 125 -6.76 2.37 -4.07
C ILE A 125 -5.37 2.05 -3.51
N VAL A 126 -4.68 1.08 -4.09
CA VAL A 126 -3.34 0.67 -3.66
C VAL A 126 -2.34 1.81 -3.83
N HIS A 127 -2.41 2.56 -4.93
CA HIS A 127 -1.57 3.72 -5.21
C HIS A 127 -1.73 4.80 -4.13
N GLU A 128 -2.97 5.18 -3.82
CA GLU A 128 -3.26 6.22 -2.82
C GLU A 128 -2.90 5.79 -1.39
N ILE A 129 -3.22 4.55 -1.00
CA ILE A 129 -2.78 4.00 0.30
C ILE A 129 -1.26 4.03 0.40
N THR A 130 -0.56 3.73 -0.69
CA THR A 130 0.91 3.70 -0.70
C THR A 130 1.50 5.09 -0.50
N HIS A 131 0.94 6.15 -1.10
CA HIS A 131 1.35 7.52 -0.83
C HIS A 131 1.21 7.88 0.65
N ILE A 132 0.09 7.51 1.28
CA ILE A 132 -0.12 7.74 2.71
C ILE A 132 0.91 6.95 3.55
N LEU A 133 1.19 5.70 3.22
CA LEU A 133 2.16 4.88 3.94
C LEU A 133 3.58 5.41 3.78
N GLN A 134 3.98 5.79 2.57
CA GLN A 134 5.31 6.35 2.30
C GLN A 134 5.49 7.76 2.87
N GLY A 135 4.39 8.51 3.08
CA GLY A 135 4.40 9.88 3.59
C GLY A 135 5.04 10.89 2.64
N ILE A 136 5.17 10.56 1.36
CA ILE A 136 5.76 11.41 0.33
C ILE A 136 5.00 11.31 -0.99
N ASP A 137 5.05 12.39 -1.77
CA ASP A 137 4.57 12.45 -3.15
C ASP A 137 5.68 11.97 -4.11
N ARG A 138 5.80 10.66 -4.23
CA ARG A 138 6.81 10.04 -5.09
C ARG A 138 6.18 8.99 -5.99
N HIS A 139 6.60 8.99 -7.24
CA HIS A 139 6.21 7.98 -8.21
C HIS A 139 7.40 7.12 -8.65
N SER A 140 7.12 5.89 -9.04
CA SER A 140 8.10 4.96 -9.61
C SER A 140 8.06 5.01 -11.14
N ALA A 141 9.16 4.64 -11.79
CA ALA A 141 9.21 4.56 -13.24
C ALA A 141 8.32 3.45 -13.82
N SER A 142 7.91 2.49 -13.00
CA SER A 142 7.09 1.35 -13.40
C SER A 142 6.22 0.84 -12.22
N GLY A 143 5.27 -0.02 -12.54
CA GLY A 143 4.46 -0.70 -11.53
C GLY A 143 3.31 0.15 -10.99
N VAL A 144 2.79 -0.24 -9.82
CA VAL A 144 1.60 0.38 -9.23
C VAL A 144 1.81 1.85 -8.94
N MET A 145 3.02 2.24 -8.51
CA MET A 145 3.35 3.63 -8.17
C MET A 145 3.82 4.48 -9.37
N LYS A 146 3.52 4.07 -10.60
CA LYS A 146 3.77 4.89 -11.79
C LYS A 146 2.79 6.07 -11.83
N ALA A 147 3.28 7.28 -12.12
CA ALA A 147 2.46 8.49 -12.13
C ALA A 147 1.34 8.46 -13.18
N VAL A 148 1.62 7.90 -14.34
CA VAL A 148 0.66 7.74 -15.45
C VAL A 148 0.76 6.32 -15.98
N TRP A 149 -0.35 5.59 -15.94
CA TRP A 149 -0.43 4.26 -16.51
C TRP A 149 -0.75 4.30 -18.00
N ASP A 150 -0.06 3.49 -18.78
CA ASP A 150 -0.28 3.34 -20.22
C ASP A 150 -1.03 2.03 -20.56
N SER A 151 -1.22 1.77 -21.85
CA SER A 151 -1.94 0.57 -22.32
C SER A 151 -1.28 -0.75 -21.92
N SER A 152 0.04 -0.77 -21.74
CA SER A 152 0.76 -1.97 -21.27
C SER A 152 0.48 -2.21 -19.78
N ASP A 153 0.43 -1.14 -18.97
CA ASP A 153 0.07 -1.22 -17.56
C ASP A 153 -1.37 -1.74 -17.38
N TYR A 154 -2.32 -1.22 -18.15
CA TYR A 154 -3.71 -1.72 -18.12
C TYR A 154 -3.81 -3.21 -18.52
N THR A 155 -2.97 -3.67 -19.45
CA THR A 155 -2.89 -5.09 -19.79
C THR A 155 -2.37 -5.92 -18.63
N LEU A 156 -1.36 -5.42 -17.92
CA LEU A 156 -0.83 -6.07 -16.70
C LEU A 156 -1.86 -6.06 -15.57
N MET A 157 -2.60 -4.97 -15.38
CA MET A 157 -3.69 -4.89 -14.39
C MET A 157 -4.76 -5.96 -14.63
N LYS A 158 -5.25 -6.10 -15.88
CA LYS A 158 -6.24 -7.13 -16.24
C LYS A 158 -5.78 -8.55 -15.87
N ARG A 159 -4.48 -8.81 -16.00
CA ARG A 159 -3.85 -10.11 -15.66
C ARG A 159 -3.47 -10.23 -14.18
N GLY A 160 -3.66 -9.18 -13.38
CA GLY A 160 -3.19 -9.13 -11.99
C GLY A 160 -1.66 -9.19 -11.87
N LEU A 161 -0.93 -8.65 -12.85
CA LEU A 161 0.54 -8.71 -12.93
C LEU A 161 1.23 -7.38 -12.66
N LEU A 162 0.49 -6.26 -12.52
CA LEU A 162 1.08 -4.99 -12.11
C LEU A 162 1.51 -5.10 -10.63
N ARG A 163 2.75 -4.72 -10.32
CA ARG A 163 3.37 -4.96 -9.01
C ARG A 163 4.00 -3.69 -8.45
N PHE A 164 4.30 -3.71 -7.18
CA PHE A 164 5.23 -2.78 -6.56
C PHE A 164 6.66 -3.03 -7.05
N THR A 165 7.47 -1.98 -7.15
CA THR A 165 8.92 -2.12 -7.25
C THR A 165 9.52 -2.51 -5.89
N ALA A 166 10.77 -3.00 -5.89
CA ALA A 166 11.46 -3.31 -4.63
C ALA A 166 11.58 -2.08 -3.71
N MET A 167 11.84 -0.90 -4.31
CA MET A 167 11.90 0.37 -3.58
C MET A 167 10.54 0.74 -2.96
N ASP A 168 9.43 0.52 -3.67
CA ASP A 168 8.10 0.81 -3.13
C ASP A 168 7.81 -0.07 -1.91
N VAL A 169 8.18 -1.36 -1.96
CA VAL A 169 8.01 -2.30 -0.84
C VAL A 169 8.83 -1.87 0.37
N GLU A 170 10.08 -1.46 0.17
CA GLU A 170 10.94 -0.97 1.24
C GLU A 170 10.33 0.27 1.91
N MET A 171 9.93 1.27 1.12
CA MET A 171 9.33 2.50 1.63
C MET A 171 7.97 2.28 2.30
N ILE A 172 7.15 1.32 1.84
CA ILE A 172 5.92 0.93 2.52
C ILE A 172 6.23 0.40 3.92
N ARG A 173 7.24 -0.46 4.06
CA ARG A 173 7.64 -1.03 5.36
C ARG A 173 8.16 0.03 6.32
N ASP A 174 9.01 0.92 5.83
CA ASP A 174 9.57 2.02 6.63
C ASP A 174 8.48 2.98 7.09
N GLY A 175 7.58 3.36 6.19
CA GLY A 175 6.44 4.21 6.52
C GLY A 175 5.50 3.58 7.52
N PHE A 176 5.27 2.27 7.41
CA PHE A 176 4.47 1.54 8.39
C PHE A 176 5.13 1.53 9.77
N ALA A 177 6.42 1.26 9.82
CA ALA A 177 7.20 1.30 11.07
C ALA A 177 7.17 2.69 11.71
N ALA A 178 7.31 3.75 10.92
CA ALA A 178 7.24 5.13 11.40
C ALA A 178 5.85 5.49 11.97
N ARG A 179 4.75 5.05 11.33
CA ARG A 179 3.38 5.26 11.83
C ARG A 179 3.12 4.55 13.15
N THR A 180 3.62 3.32 13.31
CA THR A 180 3.47 2.55 14.55
C THR A 180 4.33 3.11 15.69
N ALA A 181 5.51 3.64 15.39
CA ALA A 181 6.41 4.22 16.39
C ALA A 181 6.01 5.64 16.83
N GLY A 182 5.39 6.43 15.96
CA GLY A 182 5.15 7.87 16.15
C GLY A 182 3.71 8.28 16.49
N GLY A 183 2.75 7.38 16.47
CA GLY A 183 1.33 7.73 16.54
C GLY A 183 1.03 8.85 15.55
N ALA A 184 0.46 8.58 14.42
CA ALA A 184 0.10 9.42 13.27
C ALA A 184 0.33 10.93 13.43
N LYS A 185 1.55 11.40 13.22
CA LYS A 185 1.81 12.80 12.87
C LYS A 185 1.68 12.87 11.35
N GLY A 186 0.60 13.51 10.90
CA GLY A 186 0.28 13.65 9.49
C GLY A 186 1.47 14.15 8.67
N SER A 187 1.93 13.30 7.78
CA SER A 187 2.85 13.70 6.71
C SER A 187 2.02 14.06 5.48
N VAL A 188 2.36 15.17 4.89
CA VAL A 188 1.68 15.74 3.72
C VAL A 188 1.87 14.85 2.51
N VAL A 189 0.79 14.43 1.87
CA VAL A 189 0.82 13.75 0.57
C VAL A 189 0.09 14.60 -0.45
N ALA A 190 0.71 14.85 -1.58
CA ALA A 190 0.15 15.62 -2.67
C ALA A 190 -0.78 14.77 -3.55
N ALA A 191 -1.67 15.45 -4.27
CA ALA A 191 -2.56 14.81 -5.22
C ALA A 191 -1.79 14.22 -6.40
N VAL A 192 -2.15 13.02 -6.79
CA VAL A 192 -1.71 12.43 -8.04
C VAL A 192 -2.61 12.92 -9.16
N ALA A 193 -2.03 13.68 -10.07
CA ALA A 193 -2.59 13.91 -11.39
C ALA A 193 -1.78 13.11 -12.40
N PRO A 194 -2.43 12.40 -13.33
CA PRO A 194 -1.75 11.81 -14.47
C PRO A 194 -1.19 12.88 -15.40
#